data_78522dee04ef786a0c43549fcfa62b28
#
_entry.id   78522dee04ef786a0c43549fcfa62b28
#
_cell.length_a   1.000
_cell.length_b   1.000
_cell.length_c   1.000
_cell.angle_alpha   90.00
_cell.angle_beta   90.00
_cell.angle_gamma   90.00
#
_symmetry.space_group_name_H-M   'P 1'
#
loop_
_entity.id
_entity.type
_entity.pdbx_description
1 polymer ?
#
loop_
_entity_poly.entity_id
_entity_poly.type
_entity_poly.pdbx_seq_one_letter_code
_entity_poly.pdbx_strand_id
1 'polypeptide(L)'
;RGLGDVYKRQDEKVKTETTPKGTEEEVTAVTESPEKTETEDIAEPLEQAGKRGDDEKKTDEQTEQTVEEKAQNMMEHMSLEEKIYQLFVVTPEQLTGVSTVTMAGDTTRAALEAQPVGGIVFFAPNLLNREQTITMIQNMQSYSKTGLFIAVDEEGGSVMRLGNNSEMGITAIPSMESVGDTEDISQAYRVGNTIGSEISQLGFNLDFAPVADVNSNPNNTVIGSRAFGTDPEKVAEMVAACVKGFRDSGMVCTLKHFPGHGDTEED
;
A
#
# COMPACT_ATOMS: atom_id res chain seq x y z
N ARG A 1 -19.15 12.64 15.92
CA ARG A 1 -18.66 11.31 16.33
C ARG A 1 -17.33 11.13 15.60
N GLY A 2 -16.23 11.06 16.37
CA GLY A 2 -14.88 11.05 15.82
C GLY A 2 -14.47 9.67 15.29
N LEU A 3 -13.38 9.63 14.52
CA LEU A 3 -12.78 8.41 13.95
C LEU A 3 -12.48 7.33 15.01
N GLY A 4 -12.23 7.70 16.26
CA GLY A 4 -12.01 6.77 17.38
C GLY A 4 -13.15 5.79 17.67
N ASP A 5 -14.40 6.16 17.38
CA ASP A 5 -15.55 5.26 17.57
C ASP A 5 -15.61 4.12 16.53
N VAL A 6 -14.95 4.27 15.39
CA VAL A 6 -14.87 3.25 14.34
C VAL A 6 -13.87 2.15 14.73
N TYR A 7 -12.74 2.52 15.34
CA TYR A 7 -11.72 1.57 15.78
C TYR A 7 -12.19 0.69 16.95
N LYS A 8 -12.89 1.25 17.95
CA LYS A 8 -13.37 0.50 19.13
C LYS A 8 -14.40 -0.61 18.83
N ARG A 9 -15.09 -0.55 17.69
CA ARG A 9 -16.10 -1.57 17.33
C ARG A 9 -15.54 -2.81 16.63
N GLN A 10 -14.29 -2.78 16.20
CA GLN A 10 -13.67 -3.92 15.49
C GLN A 10 -13.03 -4.94 16.43
N ASP A 11 -12.57 -4.53 17.62
CA ASP A 11 -11.88 -5.40 18.57
C ASP A 11 -12.81 -6.28 19.43
N GLU A 12 -14.10 -5.99 19.49
CA GLU A 12 -15.06 -6.73 20.33
C GLU A 12 -15.59 -8.07 19.73
N LYS A 13 -15.24 -8.45 18.50
CA LYS A 13 -15.77 -9.64 17.83
C LYS A 13 -14.85 -10.85 17.70
N VAL A 14 -13.65 -10.79 18.24
CA VAL A 14 -12.72 -11.94 18.19
C VAL A 14 -12.47 -12.49 19.60
N LYS A 15 -13.46 -13.14 20.17
CA LYS A 15 -13.29 -14.12 21.28
C LYS A 15 -14.25 -15.28 21.12
N THR A 16 -13.64 -16.44 21.11
CA THR A 16 -14.14 -17.82 21.21
C THR A 16 -14.44 -18.53 19.89
N GLU A 17 -13.59 -19.51 19.54
CA GLU A 17 -13.94 -20.93 19.77
C GLU A 17 -12.70 -21.82 19.60
N THR A 18 -12.66 -22.81 20.45
CA THR A 18 -11.59 -23.75 20.73
C THR A 18 -11.52 -24.92 19.75
N THR A 19 -10.31 -25.40 19.54
CA THR A 19 -9.78 -26.63 18.88
C THR A 19 -10.69 -27.89 18.89
N PRO A 20 -10.46 -28.82 17.94
CA PRO A 20 -9.86 -30.09 18.36
C PRO A 20 -8.71 -30.62 17.50
N LYS A 21 -7.89 -31.43 18.18
CA LYS A 21 -6.73 -32.19 17.73
C LYS A 21 -7.05 -33.22 16.66
N GLY A 22 -6.08 -33.50 15.80
CA GLY A 22 -6.05 -34.74 15.01
C GLY A 22 -4.86 -34.85 14.04
N THR A 23 -3.89 -35.66 14.45
CA THR A 23 -3.04 -36.66 13.76
C THR A 23 -1.99 -36.19 12.73
N GLU A 24 -0.77 -36.51 13.13
CA GLU A 24 0.47 -36.56 12.35
C GLU A 24 0.36 -37.59 11.21
N GLU A 25 0.82 -37.24 10.02
CA GLU A 25 1.32 -38.18 9.02
C GLU A 25 2.64 -37.67 8.42
N GLU A 26 3.62 -38.53 8.56
CA GLU A 26 5.01 -38.46 8.13
C GLU A 26 5.09 -38.64 6.61
N VAL A 27 5.70 -37.69 5.87
CA VAL A 27 6.09 -37.92 4.47
C VAL A 27 7.56 -37.56 4.25
N THR A 28 8.28 -38.59 3.86
CA THR A 28 9.70 -38.72 3.58
C THR A 28 10.21 -37.77 2.49
N ALA A 29 11.44 -37.27 2.72
CA ALA A 29 12.26 -36.52 1.81
C ALA A 29 12.73 -37.33 0.60
N VAL A 30 12.69 -36.72 -0.58
CA VAL A 30 13.46 -37.13 -1.76
C VAL A 30 14.28 -35.94 -2.23
N THR A 31 15.60 -36.13 -2.17
CA THR A 31 16.62 -35.22 -2.68
C THR A 31 16.90 -35.50 -4.15
N GLU A 32 16.83 -34.50 -5.01
CA GLU A 32 17.53 -34.50 -6.30
C GLU A 32 18.16 -33.12 -6.58
N SER A 33 19.47 -33.19 -6.89
CA SER A 33 20.32 -32.07 -7.29
C SER A 33 20.16 -31.73 -8.76
N PRO A 34 20.33 -30.47 -9.18
CA PRO A 34 20.32 -30.11 -10.60
C PRO A 34 21.73 -30.14 -11.21
N GLU A 35 21.77 -30.66 -12.39
CA GLU A 35 22.88 -30.77 -13.34
C GLU A 35 23.22 -29.38 -13.95
N LYS A 36 24.54 -29.17 -14.13
CA LYS A 36 25.12 -28.00 -14.79
C LYS A 36 25.04 -28.16 -16.30
N THR A 37 24.66 -27.09 -16.99
CA THR A 37 24.92 -26.93 -18.41
C THR A 37 25.72 -25.67 -18.70
N GLU A 38 26.70 -25.84 -19.56
CA GLU A 38 27.81 -24.98 -19.89
C GLU A 38 27.42 -23.81 -20.83
N THR A 39 28.21 -22.76 -20.71
CA THR A 39 28.23 -21.56 -21.55
C THR A 39 28.90 -21.84 -22.88
N GLU A 40 28.35 -21.37 -24.00
CA GLU A 40 29.10 -21.15 -25.23
C GLU A 40 29.07 -19.65 -25.62
N ASP A 41 30.29 -19.10 -25.68
CA ASP A 41 30.66 -17.85 -26.30
C ASP A 41 30.57 -17.94 -27.82
N ILE A 42 29.95 -16.96 -28.48
CA ILE A 42 30.31 -16.62 -29.87
C ILE A 42 30.33 -15.08 -30.00
N ALA A 43 31.54 -14.56 -30.10
CA ALA A 43 31.83 -13.20 -30.58
C ALA A 43 32.15 -13.22 -32.07
N GLU A 44 31.76 -12.20 -32.75
CA GLU A 44 32.48 -11.29 -33.66
C GLU A 44 31.80 -11.01 -35.02
N PRO A 45 32.28 -10.00 -35.75
CA PRO A 45 31.37 -8.94 -36.29
C PRO A 45 31.36 -8.93 -37.84
N LEU A 46 30.42 -8.25 -38.43
CA LEU A 46 30.51 -7.90 -39.86
C LEU A 46 30.20 -6.41 -40.10
N GLU A 47 31.26 -5.69 -40.39
CA GLU A 47 31.27 -4.41 -41.07
C GLU A 47 30.92 -4.59 -42.56
N GLN A 48 30.10 -3.75 -43.15
CA GLN A 48 30.35 -2.96 -44.37
C GLN A 48 29.07 -2.35 -44.99
N ALA A 49 29.03 -1.05 -44.96
CA ALA A 49 28.93 -0.13 -46.10
C ALA A 49 27.67 -0.16 -46.99
N GLY A 50 26.95 0.97 -46.97
CA GLY A 50 25.99 1.35 -47.99
C GLY A 50 25.41 2.74 -47.75
N LYS A 51 26.13 3.80 -48.19
CA LYS A 51 25.55 5.15 -48.32
C LYS A 51 24.44 5.16 -49.35
N ARG A 52 23.28 5.69 -49.04
CA ARG A 52 22.38 6.42 -49.96
C ARG A 52 21.19 7.06 -49.21
N GLY A 53 20.97 8.34 -49.53
CA GLY A 53 19.64 8.99 -49.49
C GLY A 53 19.38 9.84 -48.28
N ASP A 54 19.71 11.14 -48.36
CA ASP A 54 19.10 12.18 -47.55
C ASP A 54 17.58 12.21 -47.80
N ASP A 55 16.82 11.61 -46.90
CA ASP A 55 15.41 11.94 -46.70
C ASP A 55 15.29 12.57 -45.34
N GLU A 56 15.10 13.89 -45.30
CA GLU A 56 14.73 14.66 -44.13
C GLU A 56 13.41 14.11 -43.55
N LYS A 57 13.49 13.07 -42.74
CA LYS A 57 12.40 12.75 -41.81
C LYS A 57 12.42 13.82 -40.73
N LYS A 58 11.51 14.79 -40.82
CA LYS A 58 11.05 15.56 -39.68
C LYS A 58 10.53 14.57 -38.65
N THR A 59 11.37 14.21 -37.71
CA THR A 59 10.95 13.62 -36.42
C THR A 59 10.29 14.77 -35.68
N ASP A 60 8.97 14.69 -35.53
CA ASP A 60 8.26 15.43 -34.47
C ASP A 60 8.86 14.95 -33.15
N GLU A 61 9.87 15.67 -32.65
CA GLU A 61 10.28 15.60 -31.27
C GLU A 61 9.15 16.20 -30.42
N GLN A 62 8.15 15.38 -30.12
CA GLN A 62 7.25 15.65 -29.00
C GLN A 62 8.13 15.61 -27.75
N THR A 63 8.55 16.77 -27.30
CA THR A 63 9.24 16.93 -26.01
C THR A 63 8.30 16.37 -24.93
N GLU A 64 8.69 15.25 -24.33
CA GLU A 64 7.90 14.61 -23.29
C GLU A 64 7.84 15.55 -22.09
N GLN A 65 6.62 16.01 -21.73
CA GLN A 65 6.42 16.91 -20.58
C GLN A 65 6.92 16.24 -19.29
N THR A 66 7.60 17.00 -18.46
CA THR A 66 7.97 16.56 -17.11
C THR A 66 6.74 16.29 -16.24
N VAL A 67 6.92 15.58 -15.13
CA VAL A 67 5.83 15.32 -14.17
C VAL A 67 5.28 16.64 -13.61
N GLU A 68 6.16 17.59 -13.32
CA GLU A 68 5.82 18.93 -12.83
C GLU A 68 4.99 19.71 -13.85
N GLU A 69 5.38 19.69 -15.12
CA GLU A 69 4.64 20.35 -16.20
C GLU A 69 3.26 19.73 -16.41
N LYS A 70 3.14 18.40 -16.32
CA LYS A 70 1.85 17.70 -16.37
C LYS A 70 0.96 18.09 -15.20
N ALA A 71 1.50 18.13 -13.97
CA ALA A 71 0.78 18.51 -12.77
C ALA A 71 0.30 19.98 -12.84
N GLN A 72 1.18 20.87 -13.27
CA GLN A 72 0.84 22.29 -13.44
C GLN A 72 -0.28 22.47 -14.46
N ASN A 73 -0.18 21.82 -15.60
CA ASN A 73 -1.21 21.85 -16.65
C ASN A 73 -2.56 21.33 -16.13
N MET A 74 -2.56 20.21 -15.39
CA MET A 74 -3.79 19.70 -14.76
C MET A 74 -4.40 20.71 -13.79
N MET A 75 -3.60 21.34 -12.92
CA MET A 75 -4.07 22.34 -11.97
C MET A 75 -4.63 23.59 -12.63
N GLU A 76 -4.06 24.03 -13.75
CA GLU A 76 -4.55 25.21 -14.50
C GLU A 76 -5.95 24.98 -15.08
N HIS A 77 -6.31 23.75 -15.37
CA HIS A 77 -7.61 23.37 -15.93
C HIS A 77 -8.66 23.00 -14.87
N MET A 78 -8.28 22.90 -13.60
CA MET A 78 -9.20 22.63 -12.49
C MET A 78 -9.86 23.91 -11.99
N SER A 79 -11.17 23.83 -11.71
CA SER A 79 -11.88 24.85 -10.92
C SER A 79 -11.35 24.90 -9.49
N LEU A 80 -11.67 25.96 -8.76
CA LEU A 80 -11.32 26.04 -7.33
C LEU A 80 -11.97 24.91 -6.53
N GLU A 81 -13.20 24.56 -6.84
CA GLU A 81 -13.93 23.47 -6.18
C GLU A 81 -13.26 22.12 -6.43
N GLU A 82 -12.89 21.80 -7.68
CA GLU A 82 -12.13 20.57 -7.99
C GLU A 82 -10.79 20.54 -7.24
N LYS A 83 -10.05 21.65 -7.16
CA LYS A 83 -8.81 21.74 -6.37
C LYS A 83 -9.03 21.45 -4.89
N ILE A 84 -10.14 21.93 -4.33
CA ILE A 84 -10.49 21.68 -2.93
C ILE A 84 -10.80 20.18 -2.73
N TYR A 85 -11.60 19.59 -3.61
CA TYR A 85 -11.90 18.14 -3.51
C TYR A 85 -10.64 17.28 -3.59
N GLN A 86 -9.63 17.67 -4.38
CA GLN A 86 -8.36 16.94 -4.47
C GLN A 86 -7.56 16.87 -3.15
N LEU A 87 -7.89 17.70 -2.16
CA LEU A 87 -7.27 17.69 -0.82
C LEU A 87 -7.86 16.62 0.11
N PHE A 88 -8.95 15.94 -0.30
CA PHE A 88 -9.65 14.98 0.54
C PHE A 88 -9.37 13.54 0.12
N VAL A 89 -9.04 12.71 1.11
CA VAL A 89 -9.09 11.27 1.05
C VAL A 89 -10.23 10.83 1.96
N VAL A 90 -11.23 10.17 1.41
CA VAL A 90 -12.47 9.84 2.13
C VAL A 90 -12.78 8.35 2.05
N THR A 91 -13.67 7.84 2.90
CA THR A 91 -14.15 6.47 2.74
C THR A 91 -15.21 6.39 1.62
N PRO A 92 -15.38 5.22 0.99
CA PRO A 92 -16.44 5.04 0.00
C PRO A 92 -17.84 5.35 0.56
N GLU A 93 -18.07 5.09 1.86
CA GLU A 93 -19.31 5.36 2.57
C GLU A 93 -19.59 6.86 2.71
N GLN A 94 -18.56 7.64 3.04
CA GLN A 94 -18.68 9.11 3.13
C GLN A 94 -18.97 9.73 1.77
N LEU A 95 -18.35 9.19 0.73
CA LEU A 95 -18.55 9.66 -0.63
C LEU A 95 -19.95 9.36 -1.16
N THR A 96 -20.45 8.14 -0.92
CA THR A 96 -21.70 7.63 -1.56
C THR A 96 -22.93 7.72 -0.68
N GLY A 97 -22.78 7.87 0.64
CA GLY A 97 -23.87 7.74 1.63
C GLY A 97 -24.37 6.32 1.84
N VAL A 98 -23.75 5.32 1.24
CA VAL A 98 -24.08 3.89 1.42
C VAL A 98 -23.44 3.38 2.71
N SER A 99 -24.09 2.54 3.48
CA SER A 99 -23.61 2.11 4.81
C SER A 99 -22.38 1.21 4.78
N THR A 100 -22.18 0.43 3.72
CA THR A 100 -21.01 -0.38 3.47
C THR A 100 -20.84 -0.57 1.95
N VAL A 101 -19.74 -0.12 1.41
CA VAL A 101 -19.48 -0.18 -0.02
C VAL A 101 -18.50 -1.32 -0.31
N THR A 102 -19.00 -2.34 -1.02
CA THR A 102 -18.20 -3.50 -1.45
C THR A 102 -18.13 -3.63 -2.98
N MET A 103 -18.70 -2.67 -3.70
CA MET A 103 -18.64 -2.59 -5.16
C MET A 103 -18.73 -1.13 -5.62
N ALA A 104 -18.10 -0.82 -6.73
CA ALA A 104 -18.21 0.48 -7.38
C ALA A 104 -19.13 0.36 -8.61
N GLY A 105 -20.32 0.92 -8.50
CA GLY A 105 -21.35 0.97 -9.55
C GLY A 105 -21.76 2.41 -9.87
N ASP A 106 -22.99 2.58 -10.38
CA ASP A 106 -23.50 3.88 -10.82
C ASP A 106 -23.58 4.92 -9.70
N THR A 107 -23.91 4.50 -8.46
CA THR A 107 -23.90 5.40 -7.30
C THR A 107 -22.51 5.95 -7.03
N THR A 108 -21.48 5.09 -7.08
CA THR A 108 -20.08 5.51 -6.89
C THR A 108 -19.62 6.41 -8.02
N ARG A 109 -20.00 6.09 -9.27
CA ARG A 109 -19.70 6.91 -10.44
C ARG A 109 -20.28 8.31 -10.29
N ALA A 110 -21.59 8.41 -10.02
CA ALA A 110 -22.26 9.69 -9.85
C ALA A 110 -21.67 10.52 -8.70
N ALA A 111 -21.26 9.85 -7.61
CA ALA A 111 -20.63 10.52 -6.48
C ALA A 111 -19.24 11.09 -6.83
N LEU A 112 -18.39 10.32 -7.52
CA LEU A 112 -17.06 10.78 -7.98
C LEU A 112 -17.16 11.88 -9.03
N GLU A 113 -18.17 11.85 -9.91
CA GLU A 113 -18.42 12.91 -10.88
C GLU A 113 -18.85 14.22 -10.19
N ALA A 114 -19.66 14.14 -9.13
CA ALA A 114 -20.14 15.28 -8.37
C ALA A 114 -19.10 15.84 -7.37
N GLN A 115 -18.27 14.97 -6.81
CA GLN A 115 -17.28 15.26 -5.77
C GLN A 115 -15.96 14.59 -6.15
N PRO A 116 -15.14 15.21 -7.02
CA PRO A 116 -13.90 14.62 -7.53
C PRO A 116 -12.79 14.65 -6.47
N VAL A 117 -12.92 13.84 -5.42
CA VAL A 117 -11.97 13.73 -4.31
C VAL A 117 -10.60 13.25 -4.77
N GLY A 118 -9.55 13.57 -4.01
CA GLY A 118 -8.16 13.18 -4.30
C GLY A 118 -7.88 11.71 -4.02
N GLY A 119 -8.66 11.06 -3.15
CA GLY A 119 -8.44 9.65 -2.84
C GLY A 119 -9.56 8.98 -2.07
N ILE A 120 -9.46 7.67 -2.03
CA ILE A 120 -10.35 6.78 -1.28
C ILE A 120 -9.51 5.93 -0.33
N VAL A 121 -9.91 5.87 0.95
CA VAL A 121 -9.33 4.95 1.94
C VAL A 121 -10.29 3.83 2.24
N PHE A 122 -9.79 2.59 2.17
CA PHE A 122 -10.58 1.39 2.43
C PHE A 122 -10.29 0.81 3.82
N PHE A 123 -11.34 0.27 4.41
CA PHE A 123 -11.28 -0.49 5.66
C PHE A 123 -11.73 -1.94 5.45
N ALA A 124 -11.44 -2.80 6.41
CA ALA A 124 -11.74 -4.23 6.32
C ALA A 124 -13.16 -4.58 5.83
N PRO A 125 -14.26 -3.87 6.22
CA PRO A 125 -15.60 -4.16 5.71
C PRO A 125 -15.78 -3.98 4.20
N ASN A 126 -14.89 -3.21 3.54
CA ASN A 126 -14.95 -3.00 2.09
C ASN A 126 -14.26 -4.14 1.30
N LEU A 127 -13.39 -4.89 1.96
CA LEU A 127 -12.39 -5.78 1.37
C LEU A 127 -12.79 -7.23 1.59
N LEU A 128 -13.59 -7.80 0.67
CA LEU A 128 -14.14 -9.16 0.82
C LEU A 128 -13.17 -10.24 0.35
N ASN A 129 -12.62 -10.07 -0.84
CA ASN A 129 -11.64 -10.97 -1.46
C ASN A 129 -10.85 -10.23 -2.54
N ARG A 130 -9.80 -10.87 -3.04
CA ARG A 130 -8.87 -10.31 -4.01
C ARG A 130 -9.56 -9.80 -5.30
N GLU A 131 -10.43 -10.61 -5.90
CA GLU A 131 -11.08 -10.28 -7.16
C GLU A 131 -12.06 -9.11 -7.02
N GLN A 132 -12.88 -9.13 -5.96
CA GLN A 132 -13.82 -8.04 -5.66
C GLN A 132 -13.07 -6.73 -5.43
N THR A 133 -11.97 -6.76 -4.65
CA THR A 133 -11.16 -5.58 -4.34
C THR A 133 -10.55 -4.98 -5.60
N ILE A 134 -9.91 -5.78 -6.44
CA ILE A 134 -9.33 -5.34 -7.71
C ILE A 134 -10.42 -4.69 -8.60
N THR A 135 -11.55 -5.37 -8.77
CA THR A 135 -12.64 -4.88 -9.62
C THR A 135 -13.21 -3.54 -9.10
N MET A 136 -13.41 -3.44 -7.79
CA MET A 136 -13.91 -2.22 -7.15
C MET A 136 -12.96 -1.05 -7.36
N ILE A 137 -11.66 -1.26 -7.13
CA ILE A 137 -10.63 -0.22 -7.31
C ILE A 137 -10.52 0.20 -8.78
N GLN A 138 -10.49 -0.74 -9.72
CA GLN A 138 -10.43 -0.45 -11.16
C GLN A 138 -11.63 0.38 -11.61
N ASN A 139 -12.83 0.04 -11.14
CA ASN A 139 -14.02 0.81 -11.45
C ASN A 139 -13.94 2.23 -10.90
N MET A 140 -13.54 2.43 -9.63
CA MET A 140 -13.38 3.77 -9.04
C MET A 140 -12.35 4.61 -9.80
N GLN A 141 -11.20 4.04 -10.15
CA GLN A 141 -10.20 4.71 -10.97
C GLN A 141 -10.76 5.12 -12.34
N SER A 142 -11.57 4.26 -12.96
CA SER A 142 -12.19 4.54 -14.26
C SER A 142 -13.26 5.64 -14.22
N TYR A 143 -13.87 5.87 -13.06
CA TYR A 143 -14.89 6.90 -12.86
C TYR A 143 -14.30 8.26 -12.50
N SER A 144 -13.07 8.27 -12.00
CA SER A 144 -12.40 9.53 -11.63
C SER A 144 -11.78 10.21 -12.84
N LYS A 145 -12.01 11.52 -12.97
CA LYS A 145 -11.38 12.38 -13.99
C LYS A 145 -9.88 12.53 -13.75
N THR A 146 -9.49 12.59 -12.49
CA THR A 146 -8.10 12.66 -12.02
C THR A 146 -7.79 11.33 -11.33
N GLY A 147 -6.62 10.76 -11.51
CA GLY A 147 -6.26 9.52 -10.81
C GLY A 147 -6.45 9.66 -9.29
N LEU A 148 -7.00 8.62 -8.64
CA LEU A 148 -7.24 8.58 -7.20
C LEU A 148 -6.02 8.04 -6.45
N PHE A 149 -5.74 8.61 -5.28
CA PHE A 149 -5.06 7.86 -4.25
C PHE A 149 -5.99 6.77 -3.72
N ILE A 150 -5.55 5.54 -3.80
CA ILE A 150 -6.25 4.37 -3.25
C ILE A 150 -5.46 3.89 -2.05
N ALA A 151 -6.01 4.16 -0.88
CA ALA A 151 -5.29 4.04 0.39
C ALA A 151 -5.84 2.91 1.28
N VAL A 152 -4.98 2.39 2.13
CA VAL A 152 -5.29 1.43 3.19
C VAL A 152 -4.36 1.64 4.38
N ASP A 153 -4.73 1.11 5.55
CA ASP A 153 -3.83 0.92 6.70
C ASP A 153 -3.34 -0.54 6.69
N GLU A 154 -2.19 -0.81 6.11
CA GLU A 154 -1.55 -2.12 6.14
C GLU A 154 -0.21 -2.03 6.87
N GLU A 155 -0.27 -1.90 8.21
CA GLU A 155 0.91 -1.66 9.05
C GLU A 155 1.69 -2.94 9.37
N GLY A 156 0.99 -4.07 9.42
CA GLY A 156 1.44 -5.29 10.07
C GLY A 156 0.82 -5.46 11.48
N GLY A 157 1.01 -6.63 12.08
CA GLY A 157 0.51 -6.93 13.43
C GLY A 157 -1.00 -6.81 13.54
N SER A 158 -1.48 -5.98 14.47
CA SER A 158 -2.91 -5.80 14.73
C SER A 158 -3.62 -4.93 13.68
N VAL A 159 -2.88 -4.11 12.92
CA VAL A 159 -3.44 -3.20 11.92
C VAL A 159 -3.08 -3.68 10.52
N MET A 160 -3.82 -4.67 10.07
CA MET A 160 -3.78 -5.22 8.71
C MET A 160 -5.19 -5.36 8.20
N ARG A 161 -5.56 -4.63 7.15
CA ARG A 161 -6.90 -4.71 6.56
C ARG A 161 -6.99 -5.82 5.53
N LEU A 162 -5.86 -6.14 4.91
CA LEU A 162 -5.70 -7.14 3.86
C LEU A 162 -5.06 -8.43 4.40
N GLY A 163 -3.93 -8.34 5.11
CA GLY A 163 -3.20 -9.50 5.62
C GLY A 163 -3.95 -10.35 6.64
N ASN A 164 -4.97 -9.78 7.32
CA ASN A 164 -5.87 -10.53 8.22
C ASN A 164 -7.01 -11.24 7.48
N ASN A 165 -7.14 -11.05 6.17
CA ASN A 165 -8.17 -11.70 5.35
C ASN A 165 -7.51 -12.70 4.39
N SER A 166 -7.67 -14.00 4.66
CA SER A 166 -7.08 -15.08 3.87
C SER A 166 -7.49 -15.07 2.38
N GLU A 167 -8.66 -14.49 2.06
CA GLU A 167 -9.16 -14.38 0.69
C GLU A 167 -8.40 -13.33 -0.15
N MET A 168 -7.52 -12.53 0.47
CA MET A 168 -6.69 -11.54 -0.21
C MET A 168 -5.42 -12.13 -0.81
N GLY A 169 -4.88 -13.22 -0.24
CA GLY A 169 -3.61 -13.79 -0.62
C GLY A 169 -2.43 -12.82 -0.40
N ILE A 170 -2.48 -12.07 0.70
CA ILE A 170 -1.46 -11.11 1.14
C ILE A 170 -0.72 -11.71 2.33
N THR A 171 0.59 -11.52 2.39
CA THR A 171 1.44 -11.99 3.47
C THR A 171 1.09 -11.30 4.78
N ALA A 172 0.77 -12.09 5.81
CA ALA A 172 0.58 -11.56 7.16
C ALA A 172 1.94 -11.13 7.75
N ILE A 173 2.07 -9.85 8.04
CA ILE A 173 3.29 -9.24 8.59
C ILE A 173 3.21 -9.24 10.13
N PRO A 174 4.30 -9.58 10.85
CA PRO A 174 4.33 -9.50 12.30
C PRO A 174 4.19 -8.06 12.80
N SER A 175 4.01 -7.87 14.12
CA SER A 175 3.99 -6.53 14.72
C SER A 175 5.32 -5.81 14.51
N MET A 176 5.28 -4.48 14.42
CA MET A 176 6.50 -3.68 14.26
C MET A 176 7.42 -3.78 15.48
N GLU A 177 6.87 -3.96 16.69
CA GLU A 177 7.65 -4.30 17.88
C GLU A 177 8.48 -5.57 17.66
N SER A 178 7.85 -6.65 17.15
CA SER A 178 8.60 -7.90 16.86
C SER A 178 9.67 -7.71 15.78
N VAL A 179 9.45 -6.82 14.83
CA VAL A 179 10.46 -6.47 13.81
C VAL A 179 11.59 -5.65 14.45
N GLY A 180 11.26 -4.66 15.28
CA GLY A 180 12.22 -3.83 16.02
C GLY A 180 13.11 -4.63 16.97
N ASP A 181 12.53 -5.61 17.67
CA ASP A 181 13.24 -6.52 18.59
C ASP A 181 14.33 -7.36 17.89
N THR A 182 14.25 -7.53 16.58
CA THR A 182 15.31 -8.20 15.82
C THR A 182 16.60 -7.39 15.72
N GLU A 183 16.53 -6.08 15.92
CA GLU A 183 17.61 -5.12 15.65
C GLU A 183 18.20 -5.22 14.21
N ASP A 184 17.52 -5.90 13.31
CA ASP A 184 17.91 -6.08 11.90
C ASP A 184 17.13 -5.13 10.99
N ILE A 185 17.76 -4.01 10.62
CA ILE A 185 17.20 -3.00 9.73
C ILE A 185 16.69 -3.60 8.41
N SER A 186 17.31 -4.71 7.95
CA SER A 186 16.89 -5.37 6.73
C SER A 186 15.50 -6.02 6.84
N GLN A 187 15.05 -6.36 8.05
CA GLN A 187 13.68 -6.84 8.29
C GLN A 187 12.67 -5.72 8.06
N ALA A 188 12.92 -4.52 8.60
CA ALA A 188 12.04 -3.36 8.37
C ALA A 188 11.95 -3.01 6.88
N TYR A 189 13.07 -3.04 6.15
CA TYR A 189 13.08 -2.89 4.69
C TYR A 189 12.19 -3.95 4.01
N ARG A 190 12.35 -5.22 4.38
CA ARG A 190 11.55 -6.31 3.80
C ARG A 190 10.05 -6.13 4.07
N VAL A 191 9.67 -5.66 5.25
CA VAL A 191 8.28 -5.33 5.59
C VAL A 191 7.70 -4.35 4.58
N GLY A 192 8.30 -3.17 4.44
CA GLY A 192 7.79 -2.14 3.51
C GLY A 192 7.79 -2.62 2.05
N ASN A 193 8.82 -3.37 1.63
CA ASN A 193 8.89 -3.88 0.27
C ASN A 193 7.84 -4.98 -0.01
N THR A 194 7.60 -5.89 0.94
CA THR A 194 6.60 -6.94 0.81
C THR A 194 5.19 -6.35 0.77
N ILE A 195 4.82 -5.51 1.76
CA ILE A 195 3.52 -4.86 1.79
C ILE A 195 3.29 -4.10 0.49
N GLY A 196 4.18 -3.18 0.14
CA GLY A 196 4.03 -2.34 -1.04
C GLY A 196 3.92 -3.14 -2.34
N SER A 197 4.75 -4.17 -2.51
CA SER A 197 4.70 -5.03 -3.70
C SER A 197 3.41 -5.85 -3.81
N GLU A 198 2.87 -6.31 -2.69
CA GLU A 198 1.68 -7.17 -2.70
C GLU A 198 0.39 -6.37 -2.84
N ILE A 199 0.24 -5.25 -2.08
CA ILE A 199 -0.99 -4.45 -2.15
C ILE A 199 -1.11 -3.66 -3.46
N SER A 200 0.01 -3.29 -4.09
CA SER A 200 -0.01 -2.66 -5.41
C SER A 200 -0.64 -3.54 -6.49
N GLN A 201 -0.51 -4.87 -6.37
CA GLN A 201 -1.15 -5.83 -7.28
C GLN A 201 -2.69 -5.85 -7.15
N LEU A 202 -3.23 -5.32 -6.04
CA LEU A 202 -4.67 -5.14 -5.84
C LEU A 202 -5.16 -3.79 -6.37
N GLY A 203 -4.24 -2.87 -6.71
CA GLY A 203 -4.54 -1.54 -7.21
C GLY A 203 -4.38 -0.43 -6.17
N PHE A 204 -3.92 -0.73 -4.95
CA PHE A 204 -3.53 0.30 -3.97
C PHE A 204 -2.27 1.01 -4.44
N ASN A 205 -2.20 2.31 -4.18
CA ASN A 205 -1.05 3.15 -4.52
C ASN A 205 -0.58 4.05 -3.36
N LEU A 206 -1.26 3.96 -2.21
CA LEU A 206 -0.93 4.66 -0.98
C LEU A 206 -1.16 3.74 0.23
N ASP A 207 -0.19 3.67 1.12
CA ASP A 207 -0.35 3.03 2.43
C ASP A 207 -0.16 4.04 3.56
N PHE A 208 -1.08 4.07 4.52
CA PHE A 208 -0.93 4.83 5.75
C PHE A 208 -0.07 4.06 6.76
N ALA A 209 1.17 3.80 6.37
CA ALA A 209 2.26 3.16 7.11
C ALA A 209 3.60 3.73 6.60
N PRO A 210 4.70 3.54 7.33
CA PRO A 210 4.82 2.91 8.65
C PRO A 210 4.47 3.84 9.82
N VAL A 211 4.20 3.21 10.98
CA VAL A 211 4.12 3.93 12.26
C VAL A 211 5.53 4.38 12.66
N ALA A 212 5.69 5.70 12.84
CA ALA A 212 6.94 6.34 13.23
C ALA A 212 6.93 6.79 14.69
N ASP A 213 5.87 6.45 15.43
CA ASP A 213 5.77 6.74 16.85
C ASP A 213 6.81 5.98 17.65
N VAL A 214 7.36 6.64 18.67
CA VAL A 214 8.22 6.02 19.69
C VAL A 214 7.33 5.63 20.87
N ASN A 215 7.23 4.35 21.20
CA ASN A 215 6.37 3.87 22.29
C ASN A 215 7.01 4.18 23.66
N SER A 216 7.08 5.47 24.01
CA SER A 216 7.73 5.96 25.21
C SER A 216 6.89 5.78 26.49
N ASN A 217 5.55 5.73 26.35
CA ASN A 217 4.63 5.51 27.45
C ASN A 217 4.16 4.05 27.49
N PRO A 218 4.55 3.25 28.52
CA PRO A 218 4.14 1.85 28.62
C PRO A 218 2.63 1.66 28.85
N ASN A 219 1.90 2.73 29.20
CA ASN A 219 0.44 2.70 29.38
C ASN A 219 -0.30 2.97 28.07
N ASN A 220 0.43 3.32 27.00
CA ASN A 220 -0.18 3.55 25.70
C ASN A 220 -0.66 2.22 25.08
N THR A 221 -1.98 2.03 25.06
CA THR A 221 -2.62 0.84 24.48
C THR A 221 -2.98 1.00 23.00
N VAL A 222 -2.84 2.22 22.47
CA VAL A 222 -3.19 2.53 21.06
C VAL A 222 -2.04 2.24 20.13
N ILE A 223 -0.84 2.69 20.47
CA ILE A 223 0.38 2.44 19.68
C ILE A 223 0.98 1.09 20.05
N GLY A 224 1.46 0.92 21.28
CA GLY A 224 1.98 -0.36 21.77
C GLY A 224 2.87 -1.06 20.72
N SER A 225 2.52 -2.30 20.39
CA SER A 225 3.25 -3.15 19.45
C SER A 225 3.22 -2.70 17.97
N ARG A 226 2.51 -1.62 17.65
CA ARG A 226 2.55 -1.00 16.32
C ARG A 226 3.82 -0.20 16.08
N ALA A 227 4.51 0.27 17.14
CA ALA A 227 5.80 0.95 17.05
C ALA A 227 6.96 -0.04 16.92
N PHE A 228 8.04 0.37 16.25
CA PHE A 228 9.28 -0.43 16.16
C PHE A 228 10.05 -0.52 17.49
N GLY A 229 9.66 0.25 18.52
CA GLY A 229 10.29 0.20 19.83
C GLY A 229 10.12 1.49 20.63
N THR A 230 10.96 1.60 21.68
CA THR A 230 10.93 2.69 22.66
C THR A 230 12.13 3.64 22.56
N ASP A 231 13.14 3.29 21.76
CA ASP A 231 14.34 4.10 21.53
C ASP A 231 14.17 4.91 20.23
N PRO A 232 14.18 6.25 20.28
CA PRO A 232 13.90 7.09 19.11
C PRO A 232 14.92 6.95 17.98
N GLU A 233 16.20 6.67 18.28
CA GLU A 233 17.22 6.50 17.25
C GLU A 233 17.00 5.19 16.49
N LYS A 234 16.77 4.09 17.22
CA LYS A 234 16.43 2.79 16.61
C LYS A 234 15.14 2.82 15.81
N VAL A 235 14.10 3.46 16.35
CA VAL A 235 12.82 3.64 15.64
C VAL A 235 13.05 4.40 14.33
N ALA A 236 13.82 5.49 14.34
CA ALA A 236 14.11 6.27 13.16
C ALA A 236 14.84 5.45 12.06
N GLU A 237 15.81 4.61 12.46
CA GLU A 237 16.54 3.73 11.53
C GLU A 237 15.61 2.68 10.91
N MET A 238 14.77 2.01 11.72
CA MET A 238 13.80 1.01 11.23
C MET A 238 12.76 1.64 10.31
N VAL A 239 12.21 2.78 10.69
CA VAL A 239 11.25 3.54 9.88
C VAL A 239 11.85 3.95 8.54
N ALA A 240 13.08 4.49 8.55
CA ALA A 240 13.76 4.86 7.31
C ALA A 240 13.97 3.67 6.36
N ALA A 241 14.32 2.51 6.90
CA ALA A 241 14.48 1.27 6.13
C ALA A 241 13.13 0.78 5.56
N CYS A 242 12.06 0.82 6.36
CA CYS A 242 10.72 0.46 5.94
C CYS A 242 10.22 1.38 4.80
N VAL A 243 10.38 2.70 4.95
CA VAL A 243 10.08 3.69 3.90
C VAL A 243 10.85 3.40 2.62
N LYS A 244 12.14 3.04 2.74
CA LYS A 244 12.93 2.64 1.57
C LYS A 244 12.33 1.41 0.89
N GLY A 245 11.86 0.43 1.65
CA GLY A 245 11.18 -0.76 1.13
C GLY A 245 9.92 -0.41 0.33
N PHE A 246 9.05 0.45 0.87
CA PHE A 246 7.87 0.97 0.16
C PHE A 246 8.24 1.70 -1.12
N ARG A 247 9.22 2.58 -1.08
CA ARG A 247 9.69 3.32 -2.28
C ARG A 247 10.22 2.40 -3.36
N ASP A 248 11.02 1.41 -3.00
CA ASP A 248 11.62 0.46 -3.95
C ASP A 248 10.54 -0.44 -4.58
N SER A 249 9.38 -0.64 -3.93
CA SER A 249 8.21 -1.31 -4.50
C SER A 249 7.29 -0.40 -5.32
N GLY A 250 7.59 0.91 -5.38
CA GLY A 250 6.78 1.90 -6.08
C GLY A 250 5.53 2.37 -5.30
N MET A 251 5.40 2.00 -4.02
CA MET A 251 4.29 2.39 -3.17
C MET A 251 4.55 3.75 -2.51
N VAL A 252 3.55 4.63 -2.54
CA VAL A 252 3.56 5.84 -1.70
C VAL A 252 3.20 5.43 -0.27
N CYS A 253 3.95 5.93 0.70
CA CYS A 253 3.72 5.64 2.12
C CYS A 253 3.61 6.93 2.93
N THR A 254 2.92 6.88 4.08
CA THR A 254 2.68 8.03 4.95
C THR A 254 3.07 7.72 6.37
N LEU A 255 4.09 8.41 6.86
CA LEU A 255 4.50 8.32 8.28
C LEU A 255 3.39 8.83 9.20
N LYS A 256 3.15 8.12 10.29
CA LYS A 256 2.13 8.46 11.28
C LYS A 256 2.62 8.14 12.71
N HIS A 257 2.12 8.85 13.74
CA HIS A 257 1.01 9.80 13.74
C HIS A 257 1.54 11.19 14.17
N PHE A 258 1.81 12.04 13.22
CA PHE A 258 2.34 13.39 13.53
C PHE A 258 1.38 14.17 14.46
N PRO A 259 1.89 14.89 15.48
CA PRO A 259 3.31 15.11 15.82
C PRO A 259 3.95 13.99 16.66
N GLY A 260 3.22 12.95 17.03
CA GLY A 260 3.64 11.78 17.81
C GLY A 260 2.54 11.33 18.76
N HIS A 261 2.26 10.02 18.77
CA HIS A 261 1.21 9.40 19.58
C HIS A 261 1.76 8.42 20.63
N GLY A 262 3.07 8.10 20.58
CA GLY A 262 3.67 7.08 21.43
C GLY A 262 3.77 7.42 22.91
N ASP A 263 3.60 8.69 23.29
CA ASP A 263 3.67 9.18 24.68
C ASP A 263 2.29 9.48 25.30
N THR A 264 1.20 9.31 24.54
CA THR A 264 -0.18 9.54 25.03
C THR A 264 -0.72 8.32 25.78
N GLU A 265 -1.76 8.52 26.62
CA GLU A 265 -2.50 7.43 27.28
C GLU A 265 -3.86 7.16 26.61
N GLU A 266 -4.39 8.15 25.91
CA GLU A 266 -5.71 8.12 25.27
C GLU A 266 -5.59 8.37 23.75
N ASP A 267 -6.57 7.88 23.02
CA ASP A 267 -6.71 8.04 21.55
C ASP A 267 -7.25 9.44 21.20
#